data_a60e5aace43b8a1e9011de2efe652ca2
#
_entry.id   a60e5aace43b8a1e9011de2efe652ca2
#
_cell.length_a   1.000
_cell.length_b   1.000
_cell.length_c   1.000
_cell.angle_alpha   90.00
_cell.angle_beta   90.00
_cell.angle_gamma   90.00
#
_symmetry.space_group_name_H-M   'P 1'
#
loop_
_entity.id
_entity.type
_entity.pdbx_description
1 polymer ?
#
loop_
_entity_poly.entity_id
_entity_poly.type
_entity_poly.pdbx_seq_one_letter_code
_entity_poly.pdbx_strand_id
1 'polypeptide(L)'
;MDVETITHVFPDCAKEKEIHSIGDIPPRLETAQLNRDGKRWEDHNILWRKPDPGVIKINVERGFSEITGQGAVGFIARDWNGEVLAGGAKMVHDPCSPNLAKAEAFMAGVALAVGKRCTRVVFEGDAIEIVNRLGNPILDLSTLGTQLEPIREATKDFISRSFTNVNRISNRVAHELVQWALGNSCDTSFNYDYPNFI
;
A
#
# COMPACT_ATOMS: atom_id res chain seq x y z
N MET A 1 -10.17 -11.60 -29.43
CA MET A 1 -10.41 -10.56 -28.43
C MET A 1 -9.11 -10.42 -27.68
N ASP A 2 -8.35 -9.43 -28.09
CA ASP A 2 -6.99 -9.22 -27.60
C ASP A 2 -7.06 -8.71 -26.16
N VAL A 3 -6.32 -9.41 -25.30
CA VAL A 3 -6.08 -8.97 -23.93
C VAL A 3 -5.15 -7.76 -24.03
N GLU A 4 -5.71 -6.56 -24.02
CA GLU A 4 -4.90 -5.35 -23.89
C GLU A 4 -4.12 -5.44 -22.59
N THR A 5 -2.83 -5.55 -22.79
CA THR A 5 -1.83 -5.71 -21.75
C THR A 5 -1.82 -4.46 -20.86
N ILE A 6 -2.05 -4.64 -19.57
CA ILE A 6 -1.93 -3.61 -18.51
C ILE A 6 -0.46 -3.15 -18.37
N THR A 7 0.24 -2.95 -19.46
CA THR A 7 1.65 -2.52 -19.48
C THR A 7 1.83 -1.00 -19.46
N HIS A 8 0.74 -0.21 -19.44
CA HIS A 8 0.80 1.26 -19.44
C HIS A 8 0.44 1.93 -18.13
N VAL A 9 0.56 1.22 -16.99
CA VAL A 9 0.19 1.79 -15.68
C VAL A 9 1.26 2.75 -15.12
N PHE A 10 2.47 2.76 -15.67
CA PHE A 10 3.55 3.63 -15.22
C PHE A 10 4.20 4.37 -16.38
N PRO A 11 3.76 5.59 -16.73
CA PRO A 11 4.56 6.46 -17.59
C PRO A 11 5.83 6.84 -16.84
N ASP A 12 6.98 6.66 -17.50
CA ASP A 12 8.27 7.12 -17.01
C ASP A 12 8.20 8.61 -16.68
N CYS A 13 8.29 8.95 -15.40
CA CYS A 13 8.45 10.33 -14.98
C CYS A 13 9.91 10.73 -15.27
N ALA A 14 10.13 11.35 -16.43
CA ALA A 14 11.43 11.88 -16.86
C ALA A 14 11.84 13.13 -16.05
N LYS A 15 11.94 13.00 -14.74
CA LYS A 15 12.66 13.93 -13.86
C LYS A 15 13.45 13.12 -12.85
N GLU A 16 14.59 12.61 -13.28
CA GLU A 16 15.71 12.33 -12.38
C GLU A 16 16.07 13.64 -11.68
N LYS A 17 15.48 13.91 -10.54
CA LYS A 17 16.07 14.85 -9.59
C LYS A 17 17.13 14.07 -8.83
N GLU A 18 18.40 14.44 -9.02
CA GLU A 18 19.49 14.07 -8.13
C GLU A 18 19.01 14.24 -6.68
N ILE A 19 18.89 13.14 -5.98
CA ILE A 19 18.54 13.13 -4.55
C ILE A 19 19.81 13.55 -3.82
N HIS A 20 19.89 14.83 -3.48
CA HIS A 20 20.86 15.29 -2.52
C HIS A 20 20.60 14.57 -1.20
N SER A 21 21.65 13.90 -0.71
CA SER A 21 21.70 13.21 0.58
C SER A 21 21.18 14.14 1.69
N ILE A 22 19.98 13.87 2.16
CA ILE A 22 19.50 14.42 3.42
C ILE A 22 20.22 13.64 4.50
N GLY A 23 20.97 14.39 5.32
CA GLY A 23 21.90 13.91 6.30
C GLY A 23 21.40 12.78 7.18
N ASP A 24 22.36 12.02 7.68
CA ASP A 24 22.28 10.91 8.61
C ASP A 24 21.14 11.06 9.62
N ILE A 25 20.08 10.26 9.45
CA ILE A 25 19.11 10.06 10.52
C ILE A 25 19.79 9.12 11.52
N PRO A 26 20.08 9.58 12.75
CA PRO A 26 20.71 8.71 13.75
C PRO A 26 19.79 7.52 14.02
N PRO A 27 20.36 6.33 14.35
CA PRO A 27 19.58 5.17 14.73
C PRO A 27 18.68 5.57 15.91
N ARG A 28 17.38 5.61 15.68
CA ARG A 28 16.42 6.04 16.68
C ARG A 28 16.39 4.99 17.78
N LEU A 29 16.99 5.36 18.91
CA LEU A 29 16.81 4.67 20.17
C LEU A 29 15.34 4.30 20.37
N GLU A 30 15.09 3.07 20.78
CA GLU A 30 13.82 2.54 21.23
C GLU A 30 13.26 3.36 22.40
N THR A 31 12.65 4.50 22.10
CA THR A 31 11.81 5.17 23.07
C THR A 31 10.47 4.46 23.08
N ALA A 32 10.27 3.62 24.10
CA ALA A 32 8.99 3.01 24.39
C ALA A 32 7.92 4.12 24.42
N GLN A 33 7.05 4.17 23.40
CA GLN A 33 5.91 5.07 23.40
C GLN A 33 4.90 4.55 24.42
N LEU A 34 4.63 5.36 25.45
CA LEU A 34 3.55 5.12 26.40
C LEU A 34 2.24 5.62 25.78
N ASN A 35 1.15 4.88 26.01
CA ASN A 35 -0.20 5.36 25.70
C ASN A 35 -0.58 6.54 26.62
N ARG A 36 -1.73 7.20 26.36
CA ARG A 36 -2.22 8.30 27.20
C ARG A 36 -2.41 7.93 28.67
N ASP A 37 -2.47 6.64 28.99
CA ASP A 37 -2.66 6.09 30.34
C ASP A 37 -1.32 5.62 30.97
N GLY A 38 -0.18 5.92 30.36
CA GLY A 38 1.16 5.57 30.86
C GLY A 38 1.49 4.07 30.81
N LYS A 39 0.71 3.26 30.10
CA LYS A 39 0.99 1.84 29.93
C LYS A 39 1.87 1.60 28.70
N ARG A 40 2.86 0.73 28.88
CA ARG A 40 3.70 0.25 27.81
C ARG A 40 2.85 -0.54 26.82
N TRP A 41 2.99 -0.25 25.51
CA TRP A 41 2.37 -1.08 24.48
C TRP A 41 3.07 -2.45 24.47
N GLU A 42 2.54 -3.41 25.19
CA GLU A 42 3.01 -4.81 25.19
C GLU A 42 2.39 -5.63 24.06
N ASP A 43 1.84 -4.95 23.05
CA ASP A 43 1.17 -5.63 21.95
C ASP A 43 2.19 -6.08 20.91
N HIS A 44 2.53 -7.35 20.93
CA HIS A 44 3.38 -8.03 19.95
C HIS A 44 2.82 -7.93 18.51
N ASN A 45 1.67 -7.28 18.31
CA ASN A 45 1.00 -7.05 17.03
C ASN A 45 1.25 -5.67 16.40
N ILE A 46 2.06 -4.80 17.02
CA ILE A 46 2.22 -3.42 16.56
C ILE A 46 3.20 -3.33 15.38
N LEU A 47 4.18 -4.21 15.30
CA LEU A 47 5.19 -4.19 14.24
C LEU A 47 4.76 -5.03 13.02
N TRP A 48 5.19 -4.59 11.85
CA TRP A 48 5.04 -5.39 10.64
C TRP A 48 5.69 -6.77 10.80
N ARG A 49 5.02 -7.83 10.35
CA ARG A 49 5.50 -9.21 10.42
C ARG A 49 5.67 -9.77 9.02
N LYS A 50 6.71 -10.56 8.84
CA LYS A 50 6.93 -11.32 7.60
C LYS A 50 5.74 -12.25 7.33
N PRO A 51 5.33 -12.46 6.07
CA PRO A 51 4.34 -13.47 5.73
C PRO A 51 4.92 -14.88 5.79
N ASP A 52 4.05 -15.87 5.67
CA ASP A 52 4.43 -17.28 5.59
C ASP A 52 5.28 -17.58 4.33
N PRO A 53 6.11 -18.63 4.34
CA PRO A 53 6.91 -19.01 3.18
C PRO A 53 6.08 -19.17 1.90
N GLY A 54 6.55 -18.56 0.82
CA GLY A 54 5.90 -18.58 -0.49
C GLY A 54 4.72 -17.61 -0.64
N VAL A 55 4.45 -16.78 0.37
CA VAL A 55 3.43 -15.73 0.35
C VAL A 55 4.09 -14.38 0.15
N ILE A 56 3.50 -13.54 -0.68
CA ILE A 56 3.88 -12.13 -0.83
C ILE A 56 2.95 -11.28 0.01
N LYS A 57 3.50 -10.33 0.74
CA LYS A 57 2.73 -9.37 1.52
C LYS A 57 2.80 -8.00 0.86
N ILE A 58 1.64 -7.41 0.60
CA ILE A 58 1.53 -6.09 -0.02
C ILE A 58 0.84 -5.15 0.95
N ASN A 59 1.58 -4.15 1.41
CA ASN A 59 1.04 -3.08 2.21
C ASN A 59 0.56 -1.95 1.31
N VAL A 60 -0.63 -1.42 1.58
CA VAL A 60 -1.24 -0.33 0.83
C VAL A 60 -1.71 0.77 1.78
N GLU A 61 -1.57 2.01 1.34
CA GLU A 61 -1.94 3.19 2.12
C GLU A 61 -2.51 4.27 1.21
N ARG A 62 -3.40 5.09 1.74
CA ARG A 62 -3.88 6.30 1.09
C ARG A 62 -3.70 7.50 1.99
N GLY A 63 -3.22 8.60 1.41
CA GLY A 63 -3.18 9.89 2.07
C GLY A 63 -3.80 11.00 1.25
N PHE A 64 -4.09 12.11 1.92
CA PHE A 64 -4.64 13.31 1.33
C PHE A 64 -3.98 14.52 2.00
N SER A 65 -3.65 15.52 1.22
CA SER A 65 -3.12 16.80 1.69
C SER A 65 -4.22 17.85 1.59
N GLU A 66 -4.72 18.33 2.72
CA GLU A 66 -5.69 19.42 2.77
C GLU A 66 -5.11 20.73 2.22
N ILE A 67 -3.79 20.91 2.31
CA ILE A 67 -3.10 22.11 1.85
C ILE A 67 -3.12 22.21 0.32
N THR A 68 -2.85 21.07 -0.35
CA THR A 68 -2.76 21.04 -1.83
C THR A 68 -4.05 20.53 -2.48
N GLY A 69 -4.98 19.95 -1.73
CA GLY A 69 -6.17 19.28 -2.25
C GLY A 69 -5.85 17.99 -3.03
N GLN A 70 -4.64 17.44 -2.88
CA GLN A 70 -4.17 16.28 -3.61
C GLN A 70 -4.21 15.01 -2.77
N GLY A 71 -4.53 13.89 -3.40
CA GLY A 71 -4.43 12.56 -2.83
C GLY A 71 -3.24 11.78 -3.38
N ALA A 72 -2.79 10.78 -2.66
CA ALA A 72 -1.83 9.80 -3.15
C ALA A 72 -2.12 8.42 -2.55
N VAL A 73 -1.75 7.37 -3.27
CA VAL A 73 -1.72 5.99 -2.79
C VAL A 73 -0.29 5.50 -2.77
N GLY A 74 0.07 4.74 -1.73
CA GLY A 74 1.38 4.11 -1.60
C GLY A 74 1.22 2.59 -1.48
N PHE A 75 2.15 1.84 -2.03
CA PHE A 75 2.11 0.39 -2.01
C PHE A 75 3.52 -0.21 -2.03
N ILE A 76 3.72 -1.30 -1.30
CA ILE A 76 4.99 -2.02 -1.25
C ILE A 76 4.76 -3.51 -1.10
N ALA A 77 5.42 -4.32 -1.93
CA ALA A 77 5.41 -5.77 -1.91
C ALA A 77 6.70 -6.29 -1.29
N ARG A 78 6.57 -7.22 -0.33
CA ARG A 78 7.68 -7.90 0.32
C ARG A 78 7.46 -9.41 0.34
N ASP A 79 8.54 -10.15 0.22
CA ASP A 79 8.51 -11.60 0.30
C ASP A 79 8.51 -12.11 1.77
N TRP A 80 8.56 -13.43 1.92
CA TRP A 80 8.60 -14.09 3.24
C TRP A 80 9.94 -13.89 4.00
N ASN A 81 11.01 -13.43 3.34
CA ASN A 81 12.23 -13.02 3.98
C ASN A 81 12.16 -11.57 4.47
N GLY A 82 11.14 -10.83 4.03
CA GLY A 82 10.96 -9.41 4.28
C GLY A 82 11.66 -8.53 3.23
N GLU A 83 12.23 -9.17 2.19
CA GLU A 83 12.90 -8.45 1.10
C GLU A 83 11.88 -7.73 0.21
N VAL A 84 12.21 -6.52 -0.17
CA VAL A 84 11.37 -5.69 -1.03
C VAL A 84 11.45 -6.21 -2.46
N LEU A 85 10.29 -6.52 -3.04
CA LEU A 85 10.19 -6.95 -4.44
C LEU A 85 9.90 -5.77 -5.37
N ALA A 86 9.05 -4.88 -4.94
CA ALA A 86 8.65 -3.68 -5.67
C ALA A 86 7.79 -2.79 -4.80
N GLY A 87 7.68 -1.54 -5.17
CA GLY A 87 6.78 -0.59 -4.52
C GLY A 87 6.65 0.69 -5.31
N GLY A 88 5.90 1.62 -4.75
CA GLY A 88 5.72 2.93 -5.35
C GLY A 88 4.65 3.75 -4.66
N ALA A 89 4.48 4.95 -5.16
CA ALA A 89 3.36 5.80 -4.82
C ALA A 89 2.83 6.48 -6.09
N LYS A 90 1.52 6.74 -6.11
CA LYS A 90 0.83 7.34 -7.22
C LYS A 90 -0.06 8.48 -6.75
N MET A 91 0.02 9.62 -7.43
CA MET A 91 -0.90 10.73 -7.20
C MET A 91 -2.30 10.38 -7.67
N VAL A 92 -3.29 10.78 -6.89
CA VAL A 92 -4.71 10.61 -7.19
C VAL A 92 -5.33 12.00 -7.35
N HIS A 93 -5.87 12.28 -8.54
CA HIS A 93 -6.30 13.62 -8.91
C HIS A 93 -7.80 13.89 -8.66
N ASP A 94 -8.58 12.87 -8.35
CA ASP A 94 -10.02 13.04 -8.15
C ASP A 94 -10.38 12.99 -6.66
N PRO A 95 -11.09 13.99 -6.12
CA PRO A 95 -11.60 13.98 -4.74
C PRO A 95 -12.77 13.00 -4.62
N CYS A 96 -12.50 11.72 -4.81
CA CYS A 96 -13.46 10.66 -4.53
C CYS A 96 -13.91 10.68 -3.07
N SER A 97 -15.06 10.09 -2.77
CA SER A 97 -15.45 9.88 -1.37
C SER A 97 -14.33 9.15 -0.61
N PRO A 98 -14.16 9.38 0.71
CA PRO A 98 -13.09 8.76 1.48
C PRO A 98 -12.97 7.24 1.32
N ASN A 99 -14.11 6.55 1.18
CA ASN A 99 -14.12 5.10 1.00
C ASN A 99 -13.64 4.66 -0.38
N LEU A 100 -14.01 5.42 -1.41
CA LEU A 100 -13.57 5.20 -2.77
C LEU A 100 -12.06 5.29 -2.89
N ALA A 101 -11.55 6.30 -2.31
CA ALA A 101 -10.16 6.60 -2.27
C ALA A 101 -9.32 5.53 -1.54
N LYS A 102 -9.86 4.92 -0.49
CA LYS A 102 -9.22 3.79 0.18
C LYS A 102 -9.24 2.52 -0.69
N ALA A 103 -10.30 2.31 -1.49
CA ALA A 103 -10.36 1.23 -2.45
C ALA A 103 -9.28 1.35 -3.54
N GLU A 104 -8.92 2.57 -3.95
CA GLU A 104 -7.83 2.81 -4.92
C GLU A 104 -6.47 2.33 -4.43
N ALA A 105 -6.18 2.46 -3.13
CA ALA A 105 -4.95 1.94 -2.55
C ALA A 105 -4.86 0.41 -2.69
N PHE A 106 -5.96 -0.30 -2.41
CA PHE A 106 -6.02 -1.75 -2.61
C PHE A 106 -5.93 -2.12 -4.10
N MET A 107 -6.56 -1.35 -4.99
CA MET A 107 -6.45 -1.56 -6.43
C MET A 107 -5.00 -1.42 -6.91
N ALA A 108 -4.27 -0.40 -6.43
CA ALA A 108 -2.85 -0.22 -6.76
C ALA A 108 -2.00 -1.41 -6.29
N GLY A 109 -2.25 -1.91 -5.06
CA GLY A 109 -1.60 -3.12 -4.54
C GLY A 109 -1.92 -4.37 -5.37
N VAL A 110 -3.17 -4.53 -5.80
CA VAL A 110 -3.59 -5.65 -6.66
C VAL A 110 -2.94 -5.54 -8.05
N ALA A 111 -2.90 -4.35 -8.65
CA ALA A 111 -2.22 -4.13 -9.91
C ALA A 111 -0.73 -4.50 -9.83
N LEU A 112 -0.06 -4.18 -8.71
CA LEU A 112 1.31 -4.60 -8.45
C LEU A 112 1.42 -6.14 -8.39
N ALA A 113 0.52 -6.81 -7.64
CA ALA A 113 0.52 -8.27 -7.51
C ALA A 113 0.36 -8.96 -8.87
N VAL A 114 -0.60 -8.51 -9.68
CA VAL A 114 -0.85 -9.02 -11.04
C VAL A 114 0.36 -8.79 -11.93
N GLY A 115 0.91 -7.57 -11.95
CA GLY A 115 2.09 -7.22 -12.75
C GLY A 115 3.33 -8.06 -12.39
N LYS A 116 3.47 -8.43 -11.11
CA LYS A 116 4.54 -9.31 -10.61
C LYS A 116 4.20 -10.81 -10.69
N ARG A 117 3.03 -11.17 -11.21
CA ARG A 117 2.54 -12.55 -11.31
C ARG A 117 2.51 -13.27 -9.96
N CYS A 118 2.22 -12.54 -8.89
CA CYS A 118 2.05 -13.12 -7.57
C CYS A 118 0.75 -13.92 -7.52
N THR A 119 0.79 -15.11 -6.93
CA THR A 119 -0.38 -16.00 -6.85
C THR A 119 -0.83 -16.29 -5.43
N ARG A 120 0.01 -15.98 -4.42
CA ARG A 120 -0.30 -16.13 -3.00
C ARG A 120 0.01 -14.81 -2.32
N VAL A 121 -1.04 -14.04 -1.95
CA VAL A 121 -0.87 -12.66 -1.52
C VAL A 121 -1.70 -12.35 -0.28
N VAL A 122 -1.08 -11.64 0.65
CA VAL A 122 -1.74 -10.96 1.76
C VAL A 122 -1.68 -9.46 1.48
N PHE A 123 -2.83 -8.82 1.35
CA PHE A 123 -2.95 -7.37 1.25
C PHE A 123 -3.22 -6.78 2.63
N GLU A 124 -2.41 -5.84 3.07
CA GLU A 124 -2.53 -5.15 4.35
C GLU A 124 -2.77 -3.65 4.13
N GLY A 125 -3.76 -3.10 4.84
CA GLY A 125 -4.05 -1.66 4.84
C GLY A 125 -4.81 -1.26 6.11
N ASP A 126 -4.94 0.05 6.37
CA ASP A 126 -5.62 0.57 7.57
C ASP A 126 -7.14 0.79 7.40
N ALA A 127 -7.68 0.45 6.23
CA ALA A 127 -9.08 0.65 5.87
C ALA A 127 -9.97 -0.54 6.25
N ILE A 128 -10.34 -0.66 7.52
CA ILE A 128 -11.10 -1.80 8.06
C ILE A 128 -12.40 -2.06 7.30
N GLU A 129 -13.11 -1.02 6.85
CA GLU A 129 -14.36 -1.19 6.09
C GLU A 129 -14.11 -1.88 4.74
N ILE A 130 -13.05 -1.47 4.02
CA ILE A 130 -12.67 -2.08 2.74
C ILE A 130 -12.23 -3.52 2.94
N VAL A 131 -11.37 -3.76 3.93
CA VAL A 131 -10.88 -5.11 4.28
C VAL A 131 -12.04 -6.06 4.58
N ASN A 132 -12.98 -5.64 5.43
CA ASN A 132 -14.14 -6.46 5.79
C ASN A 132 -15.01 -6.79 4.58
N ARG A 133 -15.23 -5.81 3.67
CA ARG A 133 -16.01 -6.02 2.46
C ARG A 133 -15.30 -6.93 1.46
N LEU A 134 -14.01 -6.76 1.24
CA LEU A 134 -13.20 -7.61 0.36
C LEU A 134 -13.09 -9.05 0.89
N GLY A 135 -13.03 -9.22 2.21
CA GLY A 135 -13.00 -10.53 2.87
C GLY A 135 -14.37 -11.24 2.91
N ASN A 136 -15.47 -10.52 2.65
CA ASN A 136 -16.81 -11.11 2.66
C ASN A 136 -17.19 -11.63 1.27
N PRO A 137 -17.53 -12.92 1.11
CA PRO A 137 -17.93 -13.50 -0.17
C PRO A 137 -19.35 -13.10 -0.63
N ILE A 138 -20.12 -12.44 0.22
CA ILE A 138 -21.51 -12.04 -0.11
C ILE A 138 -21.45 -10.89 -1.12
N LEU A 139 -22.30 -10.99 -2.16
CA LEU A 139 -22.48 -9.96 -3.17
C LEU A 139 -22.95 -8.65 -2.50
N ASP A 140 -22.14 -7.62 -2.64
CA ASP A 140 -22.41 -6.29 -2.10
C ASP A 140 -22.84 -5.35 -3.25
N LEU A 141 -24.13 -5.08 -3.34
CA LEU A 141 -24.73 -4.23 -4.39
C LEU A 141 -24.66 -2.73 -4.04
N SER A 142 -24.06 -2.36 -2.92
CA SER A 142 -23.83 -0.95 -2.61
C SER A 142 -22.84 -0.31 -3.60
N THR A 143 -22.84 1.02 -3.67
CA THR A 143 -21.88 1.77 -4.50
C THR A 143 -20.43 1.36 -4.20
N LEU A 144 -20.07 1.19 -2.92
CA LEU A 144 -18.76 0.76 -2.53
C LEU A 144 -18.49 -0.70 -2.95
N GLY A 145 -19.47 -1.59 -2.77
CA GLY A 145 -19.36 -3.00 -3.18
C GLY A 145 -19.08 -3.14 -4.68
N THR A 146 -19.81 -2.39 -5.50
CA THR A 146 -19.60 -2.35 -6.96
C THR A 146 -18.20 -1.89 -7.33
N GLN A 147 -17.62 -0.96 -6.58
CA GLN A 147 -16.28 -0.47 -6.83
C GLN A 147 -15.17 -1.40 -6.33
N LEU A 148 -15.48 -2.31 -5.43
CA LEU A 148 -14.57 -3.36 -4.99
C LEU A 148 -14.58 -4.59 -5.92
N GLU A 149 -15.55 -4.68 -6.84
CA GLU A 149 -15.68 -5.80 -7.77
C GLU A 149 -14.45 -5.97 -8.68
N PRO A 150 -13.84 -4.91 -9.25
CA PRO A 150 -12.59 -5.04 -10.00
C PRO A 150 -11.44 -5.67 -9.20
N ILE A 151 -11.37 -5.42 -7.88
CA ILE A 151 -10.37 -6.03 -7.00
C ILE A 151 -10.62 -7.54 -6.87
N ARG A 152 -11.89 -7.94 -6.67
CA ARG A 152 -12.30 -9.33 -6.57
C ARG A 152 -12.01 -10.08 -7.86
N GLU A 153 -12.38 -9.50 -8.99
CA GLU A 153 -12.17 -10.07 -10.32
C GLU A 153 -10.68 -10.22 -10.63
N ALA A 154 -9.85 -9.19 -10.41
CA ALA A 154 -8.42 -9.24 -10.67
C ALA A 154 -7.68 -10.27 -9.79
N THR A 155 -8.25 -10.65 -8.66
CA THR A 155 -7.62 -11.59 -7.72
C THR A 155 -8.30 -12.97 -7.68
N LYS A 156 -9.29 -13.23 -8.54
CA LYS A 156 -10.07 -14.49 -8.54
C LYS A 156 -9.21 -15.74 -8.79
N ASP A 157 -8.21 -15.61 -9.66
CA ASP A 157 -7.33 -16.70 -10.08
C ASP A 157 -6.09 -16.85 -9.17
N PHE A 158 -6.00 -16.08 -8.10
CA PHE A 158 -4.92 -16.26 -7.11
C PHE A 158 -5.10 -17.59 -6.37
N ILE A 159 -4.03 -18.34 -6.16
CA ILE A 159 -4.03 -19.57 -5.38
C ILE A 159 -4.51 -19.30 -3.94
N SER A 160 -4.07 -18.18 -3.37
CA SER A 160 -4.60 -17.67 -2.12
C SER A 160 -4.53 -16.16 -2.07
N ARG A 161 -5.57 -15.55 -1.53
CA ARG A 161 -5.60 -14.12 -1.24
C ARG A 161 -6.24 -13.87 0.12
N SER A 162 -5.74 -12.89 0.84
CA SER A 162 -6.40 -12.36 2.03
C SER A 162 -6.23 -10.86 2.11
N PHE A 163 -7.19 -10.20 2.76
CA PHE A 163 -7.17 -8.78 3.03
C PHE A 163 -7.18 -8.61 4.54
N THR A 164 -6.23 -7.87 5.09
CA THR A 164 -6.02 -7.76 6.53
C THR A 164 -5.93 -6.31 6.94
N ASN A 165 -6.67 -5.95 7.99
CA ASN A 165 -6.55 -4.64 8.57
C ASN A 165 -5.32 -4.60 9.48
N VAL A 166 -4.50 -3.56 9.30
CA VAL A 166 -3.31 -3.31 10.12
C VAL A 166 -3.33 -1.90 10.67
N ASN A 167 -2.65 -1.70 11.79
CA ASN A 167 -2.47 -0.35 12.32
C ASN A 167 -1.44 0.43 11.49
N ARG A 168 -1.43 1.77 11.65
CA ARG A 168 -0.55 2.66 10.92
C ARG A 168 0.95 2.37 11.16
N ILE A 169 1.32 1.87 12.33
CA ILE A 169 2.72 1.56 12.66
C ILE A 169 3.20 0.38 11.81
N SER A 170 2.39 -0.67 11.70
CA SER A 170 2.68 -1.82 10.83
C SER A 170 2.64 -1.44 9.34
N ASN A 171 1.93 -0.37 8.97
CA ASN A 171 1.78 0.12 7.59
C ASN A 171 2.73 1.30 7.26
N ARG A 172 3.71 1.55 8.13
CA ARG A 172 4.56 2.75 8.09
C ARG A 172 5.23 2.98 6.73
N VAL A 173 5.78 1.94 6.10
CA VAL A 173 6.50 2.09 4.83
C VAL A 173 5.57 2.56 3.71
N ALA A 174 4.37 1.98 3.59
CA ALA A 174 3.37 2.44 2.62
C ALA A 174 2.93 3.89 2.92
N HIS A 175 2.84 4.25 4.21
CA HIS A 175 2.55 5.61 4.64
C HIS A 175 3.66 6.62 4.24
N GLU A 176 4.93 6.28 4.44
CA GLU A 176 6.07 7.14 4.04
C GLU A 176 6.09 7.35 2.51
N LEU A 177 5.78 6.32 1.72
CA LEU A 177 5.65 6.44 0.27
C LEU A 177 4.55 7.45 -0.12
N VAL A 178 3.41 7.42 0.55
CA VAL A 178 2.34 8.41 0.34
C VAL A 178 2.82 9.81 0.70
N GLN A 179 3.46 9.98 1.85
CA GLN A 179 3.97 11.30 2.28
C GLN A 179 5.00 11.86 1.29
N TRP A 180 5.88 10.99 0.77
CA TRP A 180 6.84 11.37 -0.24
C TRP A 180 6.16 11.86 -1.52
N ALA A 181 5.16 11.13 -2.04
CA ALA A 181 4.44 11.51 -3.24
C ALA A 181 3.70 12.85 -3.08
N LEU A 182 3.00 13.04 -1.95
CA LEU A 182 2.32 14.30 -1.64
C LEU A 182 3.28 15.47 -1.52
N GLY A 183 4.46 15.27 -0.89
CA GLY A 183 5.47 16.30 -0.73
C GLY A 183 6.16 16.71 -2.03
N ASN A 184 6.27 15.77 -2.99
CA ASN A 184 6.93 16.00 -4.28
C ASN A 184 5.93 16.22 -5.44
N SER A 185 4.63 16.00 -5.20
CA SER A 185 3.56 16.07 -6.22
C SER A 185 3.88 15.23 -7.46
N CYS A 186 4.43 14.03 -7.27
CA CYS A 186 4.78 13.13 -8.38
C CYS A 186 4.66 11.65 -7.99
N ASP A 187 4.49 10.82 -9.00
CA ASP A 187 4.51 9.38 -8.89
C ASP A 187 5.95 8.86 -8.69
N THR A 188 6.08 7.71 -8.06
CA THR A 188 7.33 6.95 -7.98
C THR A 188 7.07 5.46 -8.06
N SER A 189 8.01 4.73 -8.62
CA SER A 189 8.00 3.26 -8.60
C SER A 189 9.42 2.72 -8.56
N PHE A 190 9.60 1.58 -7.94
CA PHE A 190 10.91 0.91 -7.82
C PHE A 190 10.75 -0.61 -7.80
N ASN A 191 11.84 -1.32 -8.16
CA ASN A 191 11.94 -2.77 -8.09
C ASN A 191 13.25 -3.11 -7.38
N TYR A 192 13.19 -3.91 -6.33
CA TYR A 192 14.33 -4.41 -5.53
C TYR A 192 15.15 -3.32 -4.84
N ASP A 193 15.58 -2.31 -5.59
CA ASP A 193 16.28 -1.13 -5.05
C ASP A 193 15.24 -0.09 -4.62
N TYR A 194 14.99 -0.01 -3.34
CA TYR A 194 14.04 0.93 -2.77
C TYR A 194 14.72 2.24 -2.36
N PRO A 195 14.00 3.37 -2.40
CA PRO A 195 14.55 4.66 -2.03
C PRO A 195 15.04 4.70 -0.58
N ASN A 196 16.14 5.42 -0.32
CA ASN A 196 16.74 5.52 1.01
C ASN A 196 15.88 6.20 2.09
N PHE A 197 14.69 6.70 1.72
CA PHE A 197 13.77 7.36 2.65
C PHE A 197 12.71 6.41 3.28
N ILE A 198 12.72 5.11 2.90
CA ILE A 198 11.80 4.09 3.43
C ILE A 198 12.51 2.97 4.20
#